data_7e170d145a3ca5253e5c90353ab07f45
#
_entry.id   7e170d145a3ca5253e5c90353ab07f45
#
_cell.length_a   1.000
_cell.length_b   1.000
_cell.length_c   1.000
_cell.angle_alpha   90.00
_cell.angle_beta   90.00
_cell.angle_gamma   90.00
#
_symmetry.space_group_name_H-M   'P 1'
#
loop_
_entity.id
_entity.type
_entity.pdbx_description
1 polymer ?
#
loop_
_entity_poly.entity_id
_entity_poly.type
_entity_poly.pdbx_seq_one_letter_code
_entity_poly.pdbx_strand_id
1 'polypeptide(L)'
;MSKTVTAVDTVHEAPQHSSSWRAIALCVDDYGLNDGVNQAVLALAQLGRVQAVSAMVGGAAWRQGAPALRALDGAAVEVGLHLDLTECALDPALRFPLSRLIARAYLGQLDRNALQREIVAQLDAFEHAMGRAPAYVDGHQHVHQLPVVRTLLLAELARRYPQGGLWLRATRSAPRAAHADARTAFKSQVIATLGSRALATLARRQGLRQNACLLGVYDFTGGADGYRARLARWLQAAGQGDLLMCHVGLPTTLPDVLAGARQDEFAVIGGPAFGALLEQAQVRLQPMGKLLV
;
A
#
# COMPACT_ATOMS: atom_id res chain seq x y z
N MET A 1 68.32 33.74 -19.05
CA MET A 1 67.60 32.58 -18.48
C MET A 1 66.21 33.04 -18.09
N SER A 2 65.26 32.88 -19.00
CA SER A 2 63.85 33.29 -18.79
C SER A 2 63.05 32.04 -18.39
N LYS A 3 62.42 32.11 -17.21
CA LYS A 3 61.50 31.04 -16.71
C LYS A 3 60.08 31.40 -17.10
N THR A 4 59.55 30.66 -18.04
CA THR A 4 58.13 30.69 -18.41
C THR A 4 57.33 29.96 -17.37
N VAL A 5 56.40 30.65 -16.70
CA VAL A 5 55.43 30.06 -15.77
C VAL A 5 54.18 29.74 -16.58
N THR A 6 53.86 28.45 -16.75
CA THR A 6 52.61 27.94 -17.35
C THR A 6 51.51 28.00 -16.31
N ALA A 7 50.48 28.81 -16.55
CA ALA A 7 49.24 28.82 -15.75
C ALA A 7 48.46 27.53 -16.07
N VAL A 8 48.13 26.78 -15.02
CA VAL A 8 47.21 25.62 -15.06
C VAL A 8 45.79 26.14 -14.84
N ASP A 9 44.99 26.21 -15.90
CA ASP A 9 43.54 26.47 -15.80
C ASP A 9 42.87 25.32 -15.11
N THR A 10 42.50 25.52 -13.83
CA THR A 10 41.60 24.64 -13.13
C THR A 10 40.19 24.91 -13.59
N VAL A 11 39.70 24.03 -14.47
CA VAL A 11 38.28 23.95 -14.86
C VAL A 11 37.50 23.53 -13.58
N HIS A 12 36.80 24.45 -12.97
CA HIS A 12 35.80 24.15 -11.95
C HIS A 12 34.61 23.45 -12.68
N GLU A 13 34.56 22.11 -12.60
CA GLU A 13 33.35 21.38 -12.87
C GLU A 13 32.27 21.84 -11.87
N ALA A 14 31.23 22.47 -12.42
CA ALA A 14 30.02 22.76 -11.65
C ALA A 14 29.44 21.44 -11.13
N PRO A 15 28.93 21.37 -9.88
CA PRO A 15 28.35 20.16 -9.35
C PRO A 15 27.17 19.76 -10.24
N GLN A 16 27.33 18.63 -10.93
CA GLN A 16 26.21 17.98 -11.62
C GLN A 16 25.18 17.62 -10.54
N HIS A 17 24.12 18.42 -10.44
CA HIS A 17 22.91 18.01 -9.74
C HIS A 17 22.34 16.82 -10.51
N SER A 18 22.79 15.63 -10.17
CA SER A 18 22.08 14.42 -10.54
C SER A 18 20.71 14.50 -9.88
N SER A 19 19.70 14.94 -10.63
CA SER A 19 18.31 14.84 -10.22
C SER A 19 17.98 13.34 -10.14
N SER A 20 18.23 12.75 -8.98
CA SER A 20 17.97 11.33 -8.79
C SER A 20 16.47 11.13 -8.69
N TRP A 21 15.89 10.52 -9.71
CA TRP A 21 14.52 10.07 -9.70
C TRP A 21 14.29 9.17 -8.48
N ARG A 22 13.21 9.44 -7.75
CA ARG A 22 12.80 8.61 -6.61
C ARG A 22 11.87 7.53 -7.10
N ALA A 23 12.06 6.30 -6.64
CA ALA A 23 11.21 5.18 -6.96
C ALA A 23 10.27 4.85 -5.80
N ILE A 24 8.98 4.73 -6.10
CA ILE A 24 7.93 4.36 -5.16
C ILE A 24 7.06 3.26 -5.77
N ALA A 25 6.25 2.57 -4.95
CA ALA A 25 5.22 1.68 -5.46
C ALA A 25 3.84 2.31 -5.28
N LEU A 26 2.99 2.22 -6.32
CA LEU A 26 1.58 2.53 -6.23
C LEU A 26 0.82 1.24 -5.94
N CYS A 27 0.11 1.20 -4.83
CA CYS A 27 -0.66 0.06 -4.37
C CYS A 27 -2.16 0.37 -4.40
N VAL A 28 -2.91 -0.47 -5.08
CA VAL A 28 -4.38 -0.41 -5.06
C VAL A 28 -4.91 -1.37 -4.00
N ASP A 29 -5.70 -0.85 -3.08
CA ASP A 29 -6.33 -1.61 -2.02
C ASP A 29 -7.70 -2.15 -2.45
N ASP A 30 -8.24 -3.11 -1.69
CA ASP A 30 -9.60 -3.65 -1.75
C ASP A 30 -9.96 -4.49 -3.00
N TYR A 31 -9.00 -5.03 -3.75
CA TYR A 31 -9.33 -5.96 -4.83
C TYR A 31 -10.14 -7.17 -4.31
N GLY A 32 -11.23 -7.49 -4.95
CA GLY A 32 -12.16 -8.53 -4.51
C GLY A 32 -13.37 -8.02 -3.74
N LEU A 33 -13.35 -6.75 -3.28
CA LEU A 33 -14.49 -6.14 -2.58
C LEU A 33 -15.76 -6.16 -3.46
N ASN A 34 -15.65 -5.59 -4.65
CA ASN A 34 -16.70 -5.58 -5.66
C ASN A 34 -16.10 -5.59 -7.08
N ASP A 35 -16.96 -5.78 -8.08
CA ASP A 35 -16.58 -5.86 -9.49
C ASP A 35 -16.01 -4.55 -10.05
N GLY A 36 -16.52 -3.41 -9.59
CA GLY A 36 -16.03 -2.09 -9.99
C GLY A 36 -14.57 -1.85 -9.57
N VAL A 37 -14.19 -2.28 -8.36
CA VAL A 37 -12.79 -2.24 -7.89
C VAL A 37 -11.93 -3.17 -8.75
N ASN A 38 -12.37 -4.40 -8.99
CA ASN A 38 -11.63 -5.38 -9.79
C ASN A 38 -11.35 -4.86 -11.21
N GLN A 39 -12.37 -4.33 -11.89
CA GLN A 39 -12.23 -3.78 -13.23
C GLN A 39 -11.28 -2.58 -13.27
N ALA A 40 -11.37 -1.66 -12.30
CA ALA A 40 -10.49 -0.50 -12.21
C ALA A 40 -9.02 -0.91 -12.04
N VAL A 41 -8.75 -1.87 -11.15
CA VAL A 41 -7.39 -2.40 -10.92
C VAL A 41 -6.81 -3.00 -12.20
N LEU A 42 -7.57 -3.85 -12.89
CA LEU A 42 -7.12 -4.49 -14.13
C LEU A 42 -6.86 -3.46 -15.24
N ALA A 43 -7.72 -2.45 -15.36
CA ALA A 43 -7.50 -1.36 -16.32
C ALA A 43 -6.23 -0.56 -16.02
N LEU A 44 -5.96 -0.22 -14.75
CA LEU A 44 -4.73 0.48 -14.36
C LEU A 44 -3.48 -0.40 -14.52
N ALA A 45 -3.59 -1.71 -14.30
CA ALA A 45 -2.49 -2.65 -14.52
C ALA A 45 -2.11 -2.71 -16.00
N GLN A 46 -3.09 -2.72 -16.92
CA GLN A 46 -2.84 -2.65 -18.38
C GLN A 46 -2.14 -1.35 -18.78
N LEU A 47 -2.40 -0.25 -18.08
CA LEU A 47 -1.71 1.03 -18.27
C LEU A 47 -0.31 1.10 -17.64
N GLY A 48 0.13 0.04 -16.94
CA GLY A 48 1.38 0.02 -16.19
C GLY A 48 1.41 0.95 -14.97
N ARG A 49 0.25 1.32 -14.45
CA ARG A 49 0.11 2.32 -13.37
C ARG A 49 -0.07 1.73 -11.98
N VAL A 50 -0.05 0.41 -11.84
CA VAL A 50 -0.16 -0.32 -10.56
C VAL A 50 1.05 -1.21 -10.39
N GLN A 51 1.67 -1.18 -9.23
CA GLN A 51 2.82 -2.01 -8.86
C GLN A 51 2.51 -3.00 -7.75
N ALA A 52 1.43 -2.76 -7.01
CA ALA A 52 0.96 -3.65 -5.95
C ALA A 52 -0.57 -3.65 -5.89
N VAL A 53 -1.17 -4.79 -5.58
CA VAL A 53 -2.61 -4.98 -5.42
C VAL A 53 -2.87 -5.74 -4.14
N SER A 54 -3.65 -5.15 -3.22
CA SER A 54 -4.04 -5.79 -1.96
C SER A 54 -5.40 -6.46 -2.11
N ALA A 55 -5.43 -7.78 -1.96
CA ALA A 55 -6.60 -8.62 -2.24
C ALA A 55 -7.37 -9.00 -0.97
N MET A 56 -8.68 -8.67 -0.95
CA MET A 56 -9.66 -9.04 0.07
C MET A 56 -10.30 -10.38 -0.31
N VAL A 57 -9.81 -11.47 0.25
CA VAL A 57 -10.24 -12.84 -0.11
C VAL A 57 -11.67 -13.18 0.34
N GLY A 58 -12.24 -12.44 1.28
CA GLY A 58 -13.63 -12.53 1.72
C GLY A 58 -14.58 -11.62 0.97
N GLY A 59 -14.10 -10.79 0.05
CA GLY A 59 -14.93 -9.88 -0.73
C GLY A 59 -15.84 -10.58 -1.74
N ALA A 60 -16.98 -9.96 -2.03
CA ALA A 60 -18.04 -10.56 -2.86
C ALA A 60 -17.56 -10.87 -4.30
N ALA A 61 -16.63 -10.09 -4.83
CA ALA A 61 -16.09 -10.25 -6.17
C ALA A 61 -14.74 -11.01 -6.22
N TRP A 62 -14.23 -11.51 -5.07
CA TRP A 62 -12.95 -12.20 -5.02
C TRP A 62 -12.89 -13.43 -5.90
N ARG A 63 -13.86 -14.35 -5.74
CA ARG A 63 -13.86 -15.64 -6.45
C ARG A 63 -13.84 -15.46 -7.97
N GLN A 64 -14.58 -14.47 -8.47
CA GLN A 64 -14.65 -14.18 -9.91
C GLN A 64 -13.41 -13.41 -10.39
N GLY A 65 -12.85 -12.53 -9.56
CA GLY A 65 -11.71 -11.67 -9.90
C GLY A 65 -10.35 -12.37 -9.82
N ALA A 66 -10.19 -13.34 -8.93
CA ALA A 66 -8.90 -13.97 -8.65
C ALA A 66 -8.20 -14.56 -9.89
N PRO A 67 -8.87 -15.22 -10.87
CA PRO A 67 -8.20 -15.71 -12.07
C PRO A 67 -7.56 -14.61 -12.91
N ALA A 68 -8.22 -13.46 -13.06
CA ALA A 68 -7.69 -12.32 -13.81
C ALA A 68 -6.50 -11.69 -13.07
N LEU A 69 -6.59 -11.56 -11.74
CA LEU A 69 -5.50 -11.06 -10.91
C LEU A 69 -4.28 -11.99 -10.94
N ARG A 70 -4.52 -13.31 -10.91
CA ARG A 70 -3.45 -14.33 -11.02
C ARG A 70 -2.70 -14.25 -12.35
N ALA A 71 -3.40 -13.85 -13.41
CA ALA A 71 -2.82 -13.73 -14.77
C ALA A 71 -1.94 -12.48 -14.93
N LEU A 72 -1.93 -11.53 -13.99
CA LEU A 72 -1.03 -10.38 -14.06
C LEU A 72 0.42 -10.82 -13.89
N ASP A 73 1.31 -10.14 -14.61
CA ASP A 73 2.74 -10.38 -14.50
C ASP A 73 3.26 -10.01 -13.10
N GLY A 74 3.65 -11.02 -12.34
CA GLY A 74 4.20 -10.84 -10.99
C GLY A 74 5.51 -10.06 -10.94
N ALA A 75 6.22 -9.89 -12.06
CA ALA A 75 7.41 -9.04 -12.13
C ALA A 75 7.07 -7.54 -12.21
N ALA A 76 5.88 -7.21 -12.72
CA ALA A 76 5.38 -5.84 -12.83
C ALA A 76 4.39 -5.46 -11.73
N VAL A 77 3.55 -6.42 -11.29
CA VAL A 77 2.50 -6.21 -10.29
C VAL A 77 2.61 -7.25 -9.19
N GLU A 78 2.91 -6.81 -7.98
CA GLU A 78 2.91 -7.66 -6.79
C GLU A 78 1.50 -7.79 -6.23
N VAL A 79 1.06 -9.01 -5.92
CA VAL A 79 -0.23 -9.26 -5.30
C VAL A 79 -0.05 -9.69 -3.87
N GLY A 80 -0.67 -8.96 -2.93
CA GLY A 80 -0.62 -9.19 -1.50
C GLY A 80 -1.98 -9.57 -0.91
N LEU A 81 -1.96 -10.16 0.28
CA LEU A 81 -3.16 -10.37 1.07
C LEU A 81 -3.53 -9.11 1.83
N HIS A 82 -4.74 -8.60 1.59
CA HIS A 82 -5.37 -7.53 2.37
C HIS A 82 -6.18 -8.13 3.51
N LEU A 83 -5.51 -8.41 4.65
CA LEU A 83 -6.15 -9.04 5.81
C LEU A 83 -7.32 -8.18 6.31
N ASP A 84 -8.51 -8.74 6.39
CA ASP A 84 -9.69 -8.02 6.83
C ASP A 84 -10.34 -8.66 8.06
N LEU A 85 -10.75 -7.79 9.01
CA LEU A 85 -11.47 -8.13 10.24
C LEU A 85 -12.63 -7.16 10.49
N THR A 86 -13.04 -6.42 9.45
CA THR A 86 -14.04 -5.36 9.58
C THR A 86 -15.23 -5.53 8.65
N GLU A 87 -15.02 -5.86 7.39
CA GLU A 87 -16.09 -5.89 6.38
C GLU A 87 -16.31 -7.28 5.79
N CYS A 88 -15.26 -7.93 5.39
CA CYS A 88 -15.27 -9.17 4.61
C CYS A 88 -14.48 -10.31 5.26
N ALA A 89 -14.27 -10.29 6.59
CA ALA A 89 -13.68 -11.45 7.28
C ALA A 89 -14.45 -12.73 6.92
N LEU A 90 -13.75 -13.85 6.74
CA LEU A 90 -14.37 -15.13 6.37
C LEU A 90 -15.30 -15.64 7.48
N ASP A 91 -14.88 -15.47 8.75
CA ASP A 91 -15.76 -15.70 9.90
C ASP A 91 -16.58 -14.42 10.19
N PRO A 92 -17.92 -14.44 9.96
CA PRO A 92 -18.76 -13.28 10.25
C PRO A 92 -18.71 -12.82 11.71
N ALA A 93 -18.37 -13.69 12.66
CA ALA A 93 -18.26 -13.35 14.08
C ALA A 93 -17.05 -12.44 14.36
N LEU A 94 -16.10 -12.35 13.43
CA LEU A 94 -14.91 -11.48 13.51
C LEU A 94 -15.04 -10.18 12.72
N ARG A 95 -16.20 -9.90 12.11
CA ARG A 95 -16.48 -8.62 11.45
C ARG A 95 -16.87 -7.57 12.47
N PHE A 96 -15.91 -6.75 12.85
CA PHE A 96 -16.14 -5.68 13.82
C PHE A 96 -16.08 -4.29 13.16
N PRO A 97 -16.96 -3.35 13.56
CA PRO A 97 -16.68 -1.94 13.28
C PRO A 97 -15.26 -1.58 13.76
N LEU A 98 -14.50 -0.82 12.96
CA LEU A 98 -13.08 -0.53 13.22
C LEU A 98 -12.82 -0.03 14.66
N SER A 99 -13.65 0.88 15.15
CA SER A 99 -13.50 1.42 16.51
C SER A 99 -13.61 0.34 17.58
N ARG A 100 -14.55 -0.60 17.41
CA ARG A 100 -14.74 -1.73 18.32
C ARG A 100 -13.56 -2.71 18.23
N LEU A 101 -13.06 -2.98 17.03
CA LEU A 101 -11.89 -3.84 16.83
C LEU A 101 -10.65 -3.24 17.51
N ILE A 102 -10.40 -1.94 17.33
CA ILE A 102 -9.31 -1.23 18.00
C ILE A 102 -9.43 -1.36 19.51
N ALA A 103 -10.59 -1.02 20.07
CA ALA A 103 -10.80 -1.11 21.53
C ALA A 103 -10.53 -2.52 22.06
N ARG A 104 -11.11 -3.55 21.43
CA ARG A 104 -10.91 -4.95 21.84
C ARG A 104 -9.46 -5.41 21.71
N ALA A 105 -8.76 -4.96 20.66
CA ALA A 105 -7.36 -5.30 20.45
C ALA A 105 -6.46 -4.73 21.56
N TYR A 106 -6.69 -3.47 21.96
CA TYR A 106 -5.90 -2.83 23.03
C TYR A 106 -6.27 -3.31 24.44
N LEU A 107 -7.51 -3.72 24.66
CA LEU A 107 -7.96 -4.30 25.93
C LEU A 107 -7.66 -5.80 26.07
N GLY A 108 -7.06 -6.43 25.03
CA GLY A 108 -6.79 -7.87 25.05
C GLY A 108 -8.05 -8.76 25.01
N GLN A 109 -9.17 -8.23 24.49
CA GLN A 109 -10.49 -8.88 24.47
C GLN A 109 -10.79 -9.59 23.14
N LEU A 110 -9.83 -9.72 22.25
CA LEU A 110 -9.98 -10.52 21.04
C LEU A 110 -9.75 -12.01 21.37
N ASP A 111 -10.63 -12.87 20.86
CA ASP A 111 -10.42 -14.32 20.93
C ASP A 111 -9.21 -14.68 20.03
N ARG A 112 -8.10 -15.03 20.66
CA ARG A 112 -6.85 -15.34 19.99
C ARG A 112 -6.95 -16.58 19.08
N ASN A 113 -7.73 -17.59 19.49
CA ASN A 113 -7.88 -18.82 18.72
C ASN A 113 -8.76 -18.58 17.49
N ALA A 114 -9.87 -17.85 17.63
CA ALA A 114 -10.71 -17.48 16.51
C ALA A 114 -9.94 -16.60 15.52
N LEU A 115 -9.18 -15.60 16.01
CA LEU A 115 -8.37 -14.72 15.18
C LEU A 115 -7.23 -15.46 14.47
N GLN A 116 -6.58 -16.43 15.13
CA GLN A 116 -5.57 -17.28 14.50
C GLN A 116 -6.17 -18.10 13.37
N ARG A 117 -7.34 -18.70 13.58
CA ARG A 117 -8.04 -19.47 12.52
C ARG A 117 -8.41 -18.56 11.35
N GLU A 118 -8.87 -17.36 11.60
CA GLU A 118 -9.22 -16.40 10.54
C GLU A 118 -8.00 -15.99 9.71
N ILE A 119 -6.88 -15.65 10.34
CA ILE A 119 -5.63 -15.34 9.64
C ILE A 119 -5.18 -16.50 8.76
N VAL A 120 -5.22 -17.72 9.30
CA VAL A 120 -4.90 -18.95 8.56
C VAL A 120 -5.84 -19.11 7.37
N ALA A 121 -7.16 -18.99 7.59
CA ALA A 121 -8.16 -19.17 6.54
C ALA A 121 -8.04 -18.15 5.41
N GLN A 122 -7.74 -16.88 5.72
CA GLN A 122 -7.54 -15.86 4.69
C GLN A 122 -6.26 -16.12 3.88
N LEU A 123 -5.17 -16.54 4.51
CA LEU A 123 -3.94 -16.96 3.81
C LEU A 123 -4.20 -18.19 2.93
N ASP A 124 -4.92 -19.21 3.43
CA ASP A 124 -5.28 -20.40 2.66
C ASP A 124 -6.14 -20.04 1.44
N ALA A 125 -7.14 -19.19 1.61
CA ALA A 125 -8.00 -18.74 0.53
C ALA A 125 -7.23 -17.94 -0.54
N PHE A 126 -6.26 -17.12 -0.13
CA PHE A 126 -5.37 -16.42 -1.03
C PHE A 126 -4.50 -17.39 -1.83
N GLU A 127 -3.76 -18.26 -1.13
CA GLU A 127 -2.85 -19.22 -1.76
C GLU A 127 -3.57 -20.19 -2.70
N HIS A 128 -4.76 -20.67 -2.29
CA HIS A 128 -5.57 -21.53 -3.13
C HIS A 128 -5.98 -20.85 -4.45
N ALA A 129 -6.43 -19.59 -4.39
CA ALA A 129 -6.88 -18.87 -5.58
C ALA A 129 -5.73 -18.41 -6.47
N MET A 130 -4.63 -17.95 -5.86
CA MET A 130 -3.48 -17.41 -6.58
C MET A 130 -2.47 -18.47 -7.03
N GLY A 131 -2.50 -19.67 -6.43
CA GLY A 131 -1.52 -20.74 -6.67
C GLY A 131 -0.10 -20.41 -6.21
N ARG A 132 0.04 -19.39 -5.37
CA ARG A 132 1.35 -18.92 -4.84
C ARG A 132 1.16 -18.15 -3.54
N ALA A 133 2.25 -18.01 -2.78
CA ALA A 133 2.30 -17.14 -1.61
C ALA A 133 2.03 -15.67 -1.98
N PRO A 134 1.48 -14.87 -1.06
CA PRO A 134 1.38 -13.43 -1.26
C PRO A 134 2.78 -12.80 -1.36
N ALA A 135 2.96 -11.84 -2.28
CA ALA A 135 4.18 -11.05 -2.37
C ALA A 135 4.38 -10.16 -1.12
N TYR A 136 3.28 -9.79 -0.49
CA TYR A 136 3.25 -9.03 0.76
C TYR A 136 1.95 -9.25 1.52
N VAL A 137 1.94 -8.78 2.76
CA VAL A 137 0.71 -8.73 3.57
C VAL A 137 0.53 -7.32 4.11
N ASP A 138 -0.72 -6.89 4.11
CA ASP A 138 -1.17 -5.68 4.77
C ASP A 138 -2.54 -5.91 5.43
N GLY A 139 -3.37 -4.89 5.62
CA GLY A 139 -4.69 -5.10 6.18
C GLY A 139 -5.62 -3.95 5.91
N HIS A 140 -6.84 -4.31 5.57
CA HIS A 140 -7.95 -3.38 5.39
C HIS A 140 -8.09 -2.50 6.64
N GLN A 141 -8.24 -1.20 6.43
CA GLN A 141 -8.24 -0.21 7.53
C GLN A 141 -7.02 -0.34 8.48
N HIS A 142 -5.91 -0.92 7.96
CA HIS A 142 -4.64 -1.12 8.67
C HIS A 142 -4.73 -2.05 9.91
N VAL A 143 -5.67 -2.99 9.94
CA VAL A 143 -5.90 -3.90 11.07
C VAL A 143 -4.70 -4.78 11.40
N HIS A 144 -3.84 -5.08 10.42
CA HIS A 144 -2.65 -5.92 10.58
C HIS A 144 -1.63 -5.40 11.60
N GLN A 145 -1.67 -4.10 11.94
CA GLN A 145 -0.77 -3.49 12.93
C GLN A 145 -1.30 -3.50 14.37
N LEU A 146 -2.58 -3.86 14.57
CA LEU A 146 -3.21 -3.82 15.90
C LEU A 146 -2.60 -4.85 16.86
N PRO A 147 -2.60 -4.58 18.17
CA PRO A 147 -2.21 -5.58 19.18
C PRO A 147 -2.97 -6.90 18.97
N VAL A 148 -2.36 -8.01 19.36
CA VAL A 148 -2.84 -9.36 19.12
C VAL A 148 -2.80 -9.74 17.64
N VAL A 149 -3.42 -8.96 16.72
CA VAL A 149 -3.44 -9.24 15.28
C VAL A 149 -2.01 -9.34 14.74
N ARG A 150 -1.18 -8.31 14.92
CA ARG A 150 0.21 -8.31 14.43
C ARG A 150 1.03 -9.47 14.97
N THR A 151 0.80 -9.87 16.24
CA THR A 151 1.57 -10.95 16.86
C THR A 151 1.21 -12.30 16.24
N LEU A 152 -0.08 -12.58 16.05
CA LEU A 152 -0.57 -13.81 15.44
C LEU A 152 -0.22 -13.86 13.95
N LEU A 153 -0.41 -12.76 13.24
CA LEU A 153 -0.05 -12.65 11.83
C LEU A 153 1.43 -12.94 11.60
N LEU A 154 2.31 -12.26 12.33
CA LEU A 154 3.76 -12.44 12.17
C LEU A 154 4.21 -13.85 12.53
N ALA A 155 3.62 -14.47 13.57
CA ALA A 155 3.90 -15.86 13.91
C ALA A 155 3.49 -16.81 12.77
N GLU A 156 2.32 -16.58 12.15
CA GLU A 156 1.84 -17.38 11.04
C GLU A 156 2.72 -17.20 9.78
N LEU A 157 3.09 -15.95 9.46
CA LEU A 157 3.98 -15.68 8.33
C LEU A 157 5.35 -16.36 8.49
N ALA A 158 5.95 -16.32 9.69
CA ALA A 158 7.21 -16.99 9.97
C ALA A 158 7.08 -18.51 9.85
N ARG A 159 5.95 -19.09 10.28
CA ARG A 159 5.68 -20.52 10.17
C ARG A 159 5.51 -20.97 8.71
N ARG A 160 4.79 -20.20 7.89
CA ARG A 160 4.47 -20.55 6.48
C ARG A 160 5.63 -20.27 5.53
N TYR A 161 6.33 -19.16 5.75
CA TYR A 161 7.34 -18.64 4.82
C TYR A 161 8.71 -18.50 5.52
N PRO A 162 9.29 -19.62 6.04
CA PRO A 162 10.54 -19.57 6.81
C PRO A 162 11.73 -19.08 5.99
N GLN A 163 11.64 -19.16 4.66
CA GLN A 163 12.67 -18.64 3.74
C GLN A 163 12.48 -17.14 3.42
N GLY A 164 11.48 -16.50 4.01
CA GLY A 164 11.11 -15.12 3.67
C GLY A 164 10.47 -15.02 2.29
N GLY A 165 10.78 -13.94 1.55
CA GLY A 165 10.30 -13.73 0.17
C GLY A 165 9.11 -12.80 0.08
N LEU A 166 8.49 -12.40 1.19
CA LEU A 166 7.42 -11.40 1.24
C LEU A 166 7.87 -10.14 2.02
N TRP A 167 7.19 -9.04 1.76
CA TRP A 167 7.30 -7.82 2.56
C TRP A 167 6.00 -7.51 3.31
N LEU A 168 6.07 -6.64 4.29
CA LEU A 168 4.93 -6.26 5.13
C LEU A 168 4.71 -4.74 5.03
N ARG A 169 3.46 -4.30 4.78
CA ARG A 169 3.16 -2.87 4.71
C ARG A 169 3.43 -2.19 6.06
N ALA A 170 4.25 -1.16 6.04
CA ALA A 170 4.39 -0.21 7.14
C ALA A 170 3.40 0.95 6.97
N THR A 171 2.79 1.38 8.07
CA THR A 171 1.88 2.53 8.11
C THR A 171 2.56 3.76 8.73
N ARG A 172 3.88 3.86 8.58
CA ARG A 172 4.62 5.05 9.02
C ARG A 172 4.12 6.28 8.29
N SER A 173 3.74 7.30 9.06
CA SER A 173 3.26 8.55 8.48
C SER A 173 4.31 9.18 7.58
N ALA A 174 3.86 9.68 6.45
CA ALA A 174 4.67 10.49 5.54
C ALA A 174 5.12 11.82 6.20
N PRO A 175 6.14 12.50 5.67
CA PRO A 175 6.54 13.83 6.13
C PRO A 175 5.38 14.82 6.08
N ARG A 176 5.38 15.83 6.98
CA ARG A 176 4.28 16.82 7.06
C ARG A 176 4.00 17.52 5.72
N ALA A 177 5.00 17.74 4.90
CA ALA A 177 4.86 18.33 3.58
C ALA A 177 3.93 17.53 2.63
N ALA A 178 3.78 16.23 2.87
CA ALA A 178 2.89 15.35 2.10
C ALA A 178 1.40 15.60 2.39
N HIS A 179 1.06 16.24 3.51
CA HIS A 179 -0.33 16.41 3.94
C HIS A 179 -0.88 17.76 3.47
N ALA A 180 -2.11 17.75 2.92
CA ALA A 180 -2.78 18.95 2.41
C ALA A 180 -3.16 19.92 3.54
N ASP A 181 -3.53 19.38 4.69
CA ASP A 181 -4.04 20.11 5.85
C ASP A 181 -3.70 19.40 7.17
N ALA A 182 -3.98 20.08 8.28
CA ALA A 182 -3.72 19.55 9.63
C ALA A 182 -4.57 18.30 9.96
N ARG A 183 -5.79 18.22 9.44
CA ARG A 183 -6.71 17.10 9.68
C ARG A 183 -6.17 15.82 9.03
N THR A 184 -5.73 15.92 7.77
CA THR A 184 -5.11 14.79 7.05
C THR A 184 -3.81 14.35 7.72
N ALA A 185 -2.97 15.31 8.15
CA ALA A 185 -1.76 15.02 8.91
C ALA A 185 -2.07 14.30 10.23
N PHE A 186 -3.09 14.78 10.96
CA PHE A 186 -3.54 14.15 12.19
C PHE A 186 -4.05 12.74 11.97
N LYS A 187 -4.90 12.50 10.94
CA LYS A 187 -5.40 11.18 10.58
C LYS A 187 -4.24 10.21 10.30
N SER A 188 -3.27 10.62 9.49
CA SER A 188 -2.07 9.81 9.18
C SER A 188 -1.27 9.49 10.45
N GLN A 189 -1.12 10.46 11.34
CA GLN A 189 -0.42 10.27 12.61
C GLN A 189 -1.20 9.32 13.55
N VAL A 190 -2.52 9.43 13.63
CA VAL A 190 -3.36 8.48 14.39
C VAL A 190 -3.17 7.06 13.87
N ILE A 191 -3.25 6.84 12.55
CA ILE A 191 -3.00 5.52 11.96
C ILE A 191 -1.62 5.01 12.35
N ALA A 192 -0.57 5.83 12.25
CA ALA A 192 0.78 5.42 12.63
C ALA A 192 0.91 5.06 14.12
N THR A 193 0.19 5.75 15.01
CA THR A 193 0.23 5.48 16.48
C THR A 193 -0.49 4.20 16.87
N LEU A 194 -1.44 3.71 16.04
CA LEU A 194 -2.18 2.48 16.30
C LEU A 194 -1.35 1.19 16.17
N GLY A 195 -0.04 1.29 16.02
CA GLY A 195 0.82 0.11 16.08
C GLY A 195 2.00 0.07 15.11
N SER A 196 2.17 1.06 14.23
CA SER A 196 3.20 1.06 13.20
C SER A 196 4.61 0.79 13.75
N ARG A 197 5.00 1.47 14.82
CA ARG A 197 6.33 1.28 15.46
C ARG A 197 6.50 -0.13 16.04
N ALA A 198 5.47 -0.65 16.70
CA ALA A 198 5.50 -2.00 17.27
C ALA A 198 5.57 -3.06 16.18
N LEU A 199 4.76 -2.91 15.11
CA LEU A 199 4.82 -3.78 13.94
C LEU A 199 6.20 -3.74 13.29
N ALA A 200 6.78 -2.56 13.06
CA ALA A 200 8.09 -2.40 12.46
C ALA A 200 9.20 -3.05 13.29
N THR A 201 9.12 -2.98 14.62
CA THR A 201 10.09 -3.62 15.51
C THR A 201 10.01 -5.14 15.43
N LEU A 202 8.80 -5.70 15.42
CA LEU A 202 8.60 -7.14 15.33
C LEU A 202 8.97 -7.68 13.94
N ALA A 203 8.58 -6.97 12.87
CA ALA A 203 8.92 -7.32 11.50
C ALA A 203 10.44 -7.39 11.29
N ARG A 204 11.20 -6.40 11.75
CA ARG A 204 12.67 -6.40 11.69
C ARG A 204 13.29 -7.59 12.42
N ARG A 205 12.77 -7.96 13.59
CA ARG A 205 13.26 -9.13 14.35
C ARG A 205 13.08 -10.44 13.58
N GLN A 206 12.12 -10.49 12.66
CA GLN A 206 11.84 -11.64 11.79
C GLN A 206 12.46 -11.51 10.39
N GLY A 207 13.26 -10.47 10.13
CA GLY A 207 13.86 -10.23 8.82
C GLY A 207 12.87 -9.78 7.73
N LEU A 208 11.63 -9.41 8.10
CA LEU A 208 10.64 -8.92 7.14
C LEU A 208 10.95 -7.47 6.75
N ARG A 209 10.99 -7.22 5.45
CA ARG A 209 11.21 -5.90 4.88
C ARG A 209 9.88 -5.11 4.83
N GLN A 210 9.98 -3.79 4.84
CA GLN A 210 8.82 -2.90 4.83
C GLN A 210 9.10 -1.65 3.99
N ASN A 211 8.04 -1.06 3.40
CA ASN A 211 8.13 0.26 2.77
C ASN A 211 8.59 1.35 3.76
N ALA A 212 9.14 2.44 3.24
CA ALA A 212 9.66 3.54 4.04
C ALA A 212 8.54 4.31 4.76
N CYS A 213 7.63 4.96 4.03
CA CYS A 213 6.45 5.63 4.55
C CYS A 213 5.19 5.24 3.76
N LEU A 214 4.01 5.57 4.30
CA LEU A 214 2.73 5.39 3.65
C LEU A 214 2.17 6.75 3.22
N LEU A 215 1.98 6.90 1.92
CA LEU A 215 1.29 8.02 1.26
C LEU A 215 -0.15 7.63 0.92
N GLY A 216 -1.00 8.58 0.55
CA GLY A 216 -2.37 8.29 0.11
C GLY A 216 -3.42 8.35 1.22
N VAL A 217 -3.06 8.75 2.44
CA VAL A 217 -4.03 8.90 3.55
C VAL A 217 -4.78 10.22 3.42
N TYR A 218 -6.11 10.15 3.28
CA TYR A 218 -7.00 11.33 3.26
C TYR A 218 -8.42 10.97 3.71
N ASP A 219 -9.37 11.87 3.63
CA ASP A 219 -10.75 11.72 4.13
C ASP A 219 -11.78 11.34 3.06
N PHE A 220 -11.32 11.00 1.86
CA PHE A 220 -12.14 10.62 0.69
C PHE A 220 -13.12 11.73 0.23
N THR A 221 -12.73 13.00 0.40
CA THR A 221 -13.52 14.16 -0.01
C THR A 221 -12.78 15.01 -1.05
N GLY A 222 -13.51 15.92 -1.70
CA GLY A 222 -12.96 16.93 -2.60
C GLY A 222 -12.98 16.57 -4.08
N GLY A 223 -13.58 15.44 -4.45
CA GLY A 223 -13.73 15.05 -5.85
C GLY A 223 -12.38 14.80 -6.55
N ALA A 224 -12.43 14.61 -7.87
CA ALA A 224 -11.25 14.32 -8.68
C ALA A 224 -10.20 15.45 -8.62
N ASP A 225 -10.60 16.71 -8.60
CA ASP A 225 -9.65 17.84 -8.53
C ASP A 225 -8.95 17.91 -7.16
N GLY A 226 -9.69 17.68 -6.08
CA GLY A 226 -9.13 17.58 -4.73
C GLY A 226 -8.17 16.42 -4.60
N TYR A 227 -8.50 15.26 -5.17
CA TYR A 227 -7.60 14.12 -5.20
C TYR A 227 -6.34 14.39 -6.02
N ARG A 228 -6.47 15.00 -7.22
CA ARG A 228 -5.33 15.40 -8.07
C ARG A 228 -4.36 16.33 -7.33
N ALA A 229 -4.87 17.32 -6.62
CA ALA A 229 -4.04 18.22 -5.85
C ALA A 229 -3.29 17.51 -4.70
N ARG A 230 -3.95 16.56 -4.01
CA ARG A 230 -3.32 15.72 -2.98
C ARG A 230 -2.26 14.80 -3.59
N LEU A 231 -2.57 14.14 -4.70
CA LEU A 231 -1.65 13.27 -5.42
C LEU A 231 -0.36 14.00 -5.82
N ALA A 232 -0.48 15.20 -6.41
CA ALA A 232 0.68 16.02 -6.74
C ALA A 232 1.54 16.31 -5.51
N ARG A 233 0.93 16.62 -4.36
CA ARG A 233 1.64 16.88 -3.10
C ARG A 233 2.31 15.63 -2.54
N TRP A 234 1.65 14.48 -2.57
CA TRP A 234 2.25 13.21 -2.14
C TRP A 234 3.45 12.85 -3.00
N LEU A 235 3.34 12.98 -4.32
CA LEU A 235 4.44 12.71 -5.25
C LEU A 235 5.63 13.64 -5.03
N GLN A 236 5.39 14.94 -4.80
CA GLN A 236 6.45 15.91 -4.47
C GLN A 236 7.18 15.57 -3.18
N ALA A 237 6.47 15.11 -2.16
CA ALA A 237 7.01 14.76 -0.85
C ALA A 237 7.53 13.33 -0.74
N ALA A 238 7.28 12.49 -1.75
CA ALA A 238 7.65 11.07 -1.73
C ALA A 238 9.15 10.86 -1.57
N GLY A 239 9.54 9.90 -0.75
CA GLY A 239 10.91 9.40 -0.63
C GLY A 239 11.12 8.10 -1.41
N GLN A 240 12.40 7.70 -1.53
CA GLN A 240 12.75 6.39 -2.11
C GLN A 240 12.13 5.26 -1.26
N GLY A 241 11.41 4.32 -1.89
CA GLY A 241 10.82 3.17 -1.22
C GLY A 241 9.52 3.48 -0.47
N ASP A 242 8.89 4.64 -0.67
CA ASP A 242 7.56 4.92 -0.15
C ASP A 242 6.48 4.11 -0.89
N LEU A 243 5.38 3.85 -0.20
CA LEU A 243 4.19 3.22 -0.75
C LEU A 243 3.07 4.25 -0.86
N LEU A 244 2.56 4.48 -2.07
CA LEU A 244 1.37 5.29 -2.30
C LEU A 244 0.16 4.35 -2.43
N MET A 245 -0.71 4.34 -1.42
CA MET A 245 -1.96 3.58 -1.50
C MET A 245 -3.06 4.40 -2.15
N CYS A 246 -3.96 3.72 -2.86
CA CYS A 246 -5.16 4.29 -3.45
C CYS A 246 -6.31 3.27 -3.44
N HIS A 247 -7.53 3.76 -3.65
CA HIS A 247 -8.77 2.98 -3.58
C HIS A 247 -9.61 3.24 -4.83
N VAL A 248 -9.13 2.76 -5.96
CA VAL A 248 -9.83 2.99 -7.25
C VAL A 248 -11.05 2.08 -7.41
N GLY A 249 -12.01 2.53 -8.18
CA GLY A 249 -13.18 1.73 -8.58
C GLY A 249 -13.90 2.34 -9.76
N LEU A 250 -14.57 1.48 -10.53
CA LEU A 250 -15.56 1.86 -11.53
C LEU A 250 -16.97 1.73 -10.93
N PRO A 251 -18.02 2.25 -11.59
CA PRO A 251 -19.38 2.06 -11.14
C PRO A 251 -19.72 0.59 -10.90
N THR A 252 -20.40 0.30 -9.80
CA THR A 252 -20.84 -1.05 -9.41
C THR A 252 -22.28 -1.00 -8.90
N THR A 253 -22.97 -2.13 -8.94
CA THR A 253 -24.33 -2.26 -8.39
C THR A 253 -24.32 -2.59 -6.89
N LEU A 254 -23.16 -2.99 -6.35
CA LEU A 254 -23.03 -3.31 -4.93
C LEU A 254 -22.90 -2.02 -4.10
N PRO A 255 -23.46 -1.98 -2.89
CA PRO A 255 -23.27 -0.86 -1.98
C PRO A 255 -21.78 -0.64 -1.67
N ASP A 256 -21.30 0.60 -1.85
CA ASP A 256 -19.94 1.01 -1.53
C ASP A 256 -19.94 2.45 -1.05
N VAL A 257 -19.60 2.64 0.22
CA VAL A 257 -19.59 3.98 0.84
C VAL A 257 -18.51 4.90 0.26
N LEU A 258 -17.52 4.35 -0.41
CA LEU A 258 -16.44 5.07 -1.06
C LEU A 258 -16.62 5.17 -2.59
N ALA A 259 -17.76 4.72 -3.16
CA ALA A 259 -17.95 4.61 -4.61
C ALA A 259 -17.57 5.89 -5.39
N GLY A 260 -17.99 7.06 -4.93
CA GLY A 260 -17.64 8.34 -5.55
C GLY A 260 -16.13 8.62 -5.50
N ALA A 261 -15.52 8.47 -4.32
CA ALA A 261 -14.09 8.69 -4.15
C ALA A 261 -13.24 7.70 -4.96
N ARG A 262 -13.67 6.44 -5.07
CA ARG A 262 -12.99 5.43 -5.90
C ARG A 262 -13.00 5.80 -7.39
N GLN A 263 -14.11 6.34 -7.87
CA GLN A 263 -14.23 6.81 -9.26
C GLN A 263 -13.36 8.04 -9.51
N ASP A 264 -13.30 8.97 -8.55
CA ASP A 264 -12.42 10.15 -8.60
C ASP A 264 -10.95 9.74 -8.66
N GLU A 265 -10.53 8.81 -7.81
CA GLU A 265 -9.16 8.28 -7.80
C GLU A 265 -8.82 7.59 -9.13
N PHE A 266 -9.74 6.76 -9.64
CA PHE A 266 -9.56 6.10 -10.93
C PHE A 266 -9.44 7.10 -12.08
N ALA A 267 -10.31 8.11 -12.11
CA ALA A 267 -10.28 9.16 -13.15
C ALA A 267 -8.95 9.92 -13.17
N VAL A 268 -8.36 10.18 -12.01
CA VAL A 268 -7.07 10.88 -11.90
C VAL A 268 -5.89 9.97 -12.25
N ILE A 269 -5.82 8.79 -11.64
CA ILE A 269 -4.70 7.85 -11.87
C ILE A 269 -4.77 7.26 -13.27
N GLY A 270 -5.96 6.92 -13.76
CA GLY A 270 -6.21 6.43 -15.13
C GLY A 270 -6.12 7.52 -16.20
N GLY A 271 -6.19 8.79 -15.82
CA GLY A 271 -6.22 9.92 -16.73
C GLY A 271 -4.87 10.23 -17.40
N PRO A 272 -4.89 11.02 -18.50
CA PRO A 272 -3.68 11.33 -19.27
C PRO A 272 -2.67 12.20 -18.50
N ALA A 273 -3.12 13.00 -17.54
CA ALA A 273 -2.27 13.90 -16.76
C ALA A 273 -1.40 13.19 -15.70
N PHE A 274 -1.66 11.91 -15.39
CA PHE A 274 -0.95 11.19 -14.33
C PHE A 274 0.57 11.08 -14.62
N GLY A 275 0.94 10.79 -15.89
CA GLY A 275 2.34 10.75 -16.30
C GLY A 275 3.07 12.06 -16.06
N ALA A 276 2.44 13.18 -16.41
CA ALA A 276 3.02 14.52 -16.17
C ALA A 276 3.21 14.82 -14.67
N LEU A 277 2.32 14.35 -13.80
CA LEU A 277 2.49 14.48 -12.34
C LEU A 277 3.71 13.72 -11.84
N LEU A 278 3.95 12.52 -12.35
CA LEU A 278 5.13 11.72 -12.01
C LEU A 278 6.43 12.41 -12.48
N GLU A 279 6.45 12.90 -13.71
CA GLU A 279 7.59 13.62 -14.29
C GLU A 279 7.91 14.91 -13.50
N GLN A 280 6.90 15.75 -13.23
CA GLN A 280 7.07 16.98 -12.46
C GLN A 280 7.62 16.72 -11.05
N ALA A 281 7.22 15.59 -10.45
CA ALA A 281 7.72 15.20 -9.15
C ALA A 281 9.05 14.43 -9.21
N GLN A 282 9.55 14.08 -10.39
CA GLN A 282 10.72 13.20 -10.57
C GLN A 282 10.54 11.86 -9.83
N VAL A 283 9.37 11.26 -10.00
CA VAL A 283 8.99 9.97 -9.38
C VAL A 283 8.76 8.94 -10.47
N ARG A 284 9.28 7.74 -10.27
CA ARG A 284 9.00 6.56 -11.09
C ARG A 284 8.33 5.47 -10.26
N LEU A 285 7.45 4.72 -10.91
CA LEU A 285 6.75 3.61 -10.28
C LEU A 285 7.55 2.32 -10.46
N GLN A 286 7.77 1.58 -9.37
CA GLN A 286 8.44 0.28 -9.38
C GLN A 286 7.80 -0.64 -8.33
N PRO A 287 7.75 -1.97 -8.56
CA PRO A 287 7.34 -2.94 -7.56
C PRO A 287 8.16 -2.81 -6.27
N MET A 288 7.48 -2.92 -5.13
CA MET A 288 8.12 -2.71 -3.82
C MET A 288 9.25 -3.73 -3.57
N GLY A 289 9.09 -4.98 -3.98
CA GLY A 289 10.12 -5.99 -3.85
C GLY A 289 11.46 -5.61 -4.51
N LYS A 290 11.43 -4.82 -5.60
CA LYS A 290 12.62 -4.27 -6.25
C LYS A 290 13.23 -3.07 -5.51
N LEU A 291 12.46 -2.41 -4.67
CA LEU A 291 12.89 -1.24 -3.88
C LEU A 291 13.47 -1.63 -2.53
N LEU A 292 13.13 -2.81 -2.03
CA LEU A 292 13.51 -3.33 -0.72
C LEU A 292 14.74 -4.26 -0.76
N VAL A 293 15.53 -4.16 -1.81
CA VAL A 293 16.76 -4.98 -1.99
C VAL A 293 17.86 -4.55 -1.03
#